data_d23af29195c2f2b406020a3e22f4c6d6
#
_entry.id   d23af29195c2f2b406020a3e22f4c6d6
#
_cell.length_a   1.000
_cell.length_b   1.000
_cell.length_c   1.000
_cell.angle_alpha   90.00
_cell.angle_beta   90.00
_cell.angle_gamma   90.00
#
_symmetry.space_group_name_H-M   'P 1'
#
loop_
_entity.id
_entity.type
_entity.pdbx_description
1 polymer ?
#
loop_
_entity_poly.entity_id
_entity_poly.type
_entity_poly.pdbx_seq_one_letter_code
_entity_poly.pdbx_strand_id
1 'polypeptide(L)'
;MKKQLLIALALLLSVSVFSQRKEIIKKGWNFGPLPVVGYDADLGFQYGVCCDIFNYGDGSRYPRYNYKFNVEASRYTKGSGVFRFYSDMPYVLDDTKLFFDVTYFYAKKYEFFGFNGFEASPFDPVAYGIELAGDTIHKSGYHFINRNQFRFVGSMQRPFFDVPNLYWTAGLAFYNTKVDRINLEGYEDQVTLYENYVNTGIIKEDEAHGGNTTQIRLGMVYDSRDHNSDPTRGIYAEATLVGAPDLIDRKGYGNLSYTFLWRQYIPLYQDKLTLAYRLGAQNRIAGKTPWYMINNLNTMFFQKMYTEGLGGAVTMRGVNRNGVLGEGFAFANVELRWRIIGFQFINQNWQVALNPFFDAGIVTQKFRETELMNADNGGIILHDNAFDSYSGESENIHTSAGLGLKLIMNRNLIVSVDMGKALDKRDGQKLKTFIGFNYIF
;
A
#
# COMPACT_ATOMS: atom_id res chain seq x y z
N MET A 1 -7.29 29.09 27.73
CA MET A 1 -7.53 28.20 26.57
C MET A 1 -8.28 28.88 25.42
N LYS A 2 -9.52 29.38 25.55
CA LYS A 2 -10.28 30.01 24.43
C LYS A 2 -9.56 31.20 23.77
N LYS A 3 -8.89 32.06 24.51
CA LYS A 3 -8.11 33.21 23.97
C LYS A 3 -6.87 32.76 23.18
N GLN A 4 -6.19 31.71 23.62
CA GLN A 4 -4.99 31.17 22.94
C GLN A 4 -5.38 30.46 21.64
N LEU A 5 -6.54 29.80 21.62
CA LEU A 5 -7.09 29.16 20.41
C LEU A 5 -7.50 30.24 19.38
N LEU A 6 -8.10 31.34 19.81
CA LEU A 6 -8.46 32.46 18.93
C LEU A 6 -7.24 33.22 18.39
N ILE A 7 -6.18 33.35 19.17
CA ILE A 7 -4.91 33.93 18.71
C ILE A 7 -4.21 33.03 17.73
N ALA A 8 -4.19 31.71 17.98
CA ALA A 8 -3.66 30.73 17.04
C ALA A 8 -4.48 30.67 15.71
N LEU A 9 -5.80 30.77 15.80
CA LEU A 9 -6.68 30.84 14.63
C LEU A 9 -6.51 32.16 13.87
N ALA A 10 -6.35 33.29 14.57
CA ALA A 10 -6.08 34.60 13.96
C ALA A 10 -4.69 34.67 13.31
N LEU A 11 -3.66 34.05 13.93
CA LEU A 11 -2.33 33.91 13.34
C LEU A 11 -2.37 33.00 12.10
N LEU A 12 -3.14 31.90 12.11
CA LEU A 12 -3.35 31.06 10.94
C LEU A 12 -4.09 31.80 9.81
N LEU A 13 -5.04 32.66 10.14
CA LEU A 13 -5.78 33.47 9.16
C LEU A 13 -4.93 34.62 8.60
N SER A 14 -4.02 35.20 9.38
CA SER A 14 -3.14 36.29 8.93
C SER A 14 -2.04 35.81 7.98
N VAL A 15 -1.64 34.55 8.04
CA VAL A 15 -0.66 33.95 7.12
C VAL A 15 -1.24 33.78 5.70
N SER A 16 -2.56 33.78 5.54
CA SER A 16 -3.22 33.64 4.23
C SER A 16 -3.14 34.89 3.32
N VAL A 17 -2.56 35.99 3.78
CA VAL A 17 -2.42 37.25 3.01
C VAL A 17 -1.10 37.33 2.24
N PHE A 18 -0.19 36.38 2.38
CA PHE A 18 1.07 36.39 1.61
C PHE A 18 0.86 36.03 0.15
N SER A 19 0.78 37.07 -0.65
CA SER A 19 1.17 37.23 -2.05
C SER A 19 0.90 36.02 -2.97
N GLN A 20 -0.04 36.16 -3.89
CA GLN A 20 -0.12 35.40 -5.15
C GLN A 20 1.18 35.60 -5.95
N ARG A 21 2.28 34.95 -5.57
CA ARG A 21 3.46 34.89 -6.42
C ARG A 21 3.13 34.00 -7.61
N LYS A 22 3.46 34.49 -8.81
CA LYS A 22 3.31 33.75 -10.07
C LYS A 22 4.05 32.42 -9.94
N GLU A 23 3.38 31.30 -10.24
CA GLU A 23 3.97 29.97 -10.18
C GLU A 23 5.18 29.86 -11.11
N ILE A 24 6.26 29.21 -10.65
CA ILE A 24 7.47 28.99 -11.41
C ILE A 24 7.24 27.81 -12.37
N ILE A 25 7.16 28.07 -13.66
CA ILE A 25 7.01 27.03 -14.69
C ILE A 25 8.35 26.33 -14.92
N LYS A 26 8.38 25.02 -14.67
CA LYS A 26 9.58 24.19 -14.91
C LYS A 26 9.65 23.75 -16.36
N LYS A 27 10.89 23.63 -16.88
CA LYS A 27 11.22 23.19 -18.23
C LYS A 27 12.36 22.18 -18.21
N GLY A 28 12.48 21.37 -19.27
CA GLY A 28 13.54 20.40 -19.42
C GLY A 28 13.61 19.37 -18.29
N TRP A 29 14.81 18.89 -18.03
CA TRP A 29 15.06 17.92 -16.97
C TRP A 29 15.18 18.58 -15.60
N ASN A 30 14.47 18.03 -14.62
CA ASN A 30 14.48 18.46 -13.24
C ASN A 30 14.71 17.25 -12.34
N PHE A 31 15.58 17.40 -11.36
CA PHE A 31 16.01 16.35 -10.46
C PHE A 31 15.56 16.67 -9.04
N GLY A 32 14.96 15.70 -8.38
CA GLY A 32 14.55 15.76 -6.98
C GLY A 32 15.24 14.69 -6.13
N PRO A 33 16.56 14.81 -5.90
CA PRO A 33 17.23 13.88 -5.00
C PRO A 33 16.80 14.13 -3.55
N LEU A 34 16.44 13.06 -2.85
CA LEU A 34 16.02 13.11 -1.46
C LEU A 34 16.67 11.97 -0.67
N PRO A 35 17.09 12.22 0.57
CA PRO A 35 17.37 11.14 1.48
C PRO A 35 16.06 10.39 1.79
N VAL A 36 16.10 9.09 1.77
CA VAL A 36 15.03 8.26 2.32
C VAL A 36 15.29 8.14 3.82
N VAL A 37 14.41 8.72 4.60
CA VAL A 37 14.45 8.66 6.07
C VAL A 37 13.04 8.29 6.55
N GLY A 38 12.94 7.18 7.24
CA GLY A 38 11.68 6.70 7.76
C GLY A 38 11.85 5.87 9.02
N TYR A 39 10.77 5.56 9.66
CA TYR A 39 10.73 4.64 10.78
C TYR A 39 9.50 3.76 10.65
N ASP A 40 9.73 2.48 10.80
CA ASP A 40 8.70 1.45 10.89
C ASP A 40 8.98 0.63 12.15
N ALA A 41 7.99 0.43 12.98
CA ALA A 41 8.15 -0.27 14.26
C ALA A 41 8.68 -1.70 14.06
N ASP A 42 8.31 -2.34 12.95
CA ASP A 42 8.66 -3.73 12.66
C ASP A 42 9.97 -3.85 11.88
N LEU A 43 10.23 -2.93 10.93
CA LEU A 43 11.42 -2.93 10.09
C LEU A 43 12.57 -2.07 10.68
N GLY A 44 12.25 -1.18 11.61
CA GLY A 44 13.20 -0.25 12.23
C GLY A 44 13.34 1.06 11.45
N PHE A 45 14.44 1.77 11.68
CA PHE A 45 14.76 3.00 10.99
C PHE A 45 15.14 2.74 9.52
N GLN A 46 14.46 3.41 8.59
CA GLN A 46 14.75 3.36 7.17
C GLN A 46 15.73 4.49 6.80
N TYR A 47 16.74 4.13 6.04
CA TYR A 47 17.70 5.06 5.47
C TYR A 47 18.08 4.67 4.05
N GLY A 48 18.35 5.67 3.23
CA GLY A 48 18.69 5.43 1.83
C GLY A 48 18.66 6.70 1.00
N VAL A 49 18.56 6.52 -0.29
CA VAL A 49 18.46 7.61 -1.25
C VAL A 49 17.36 7.29 -2.25
N CYS A 50 16.63 8.32 -2.65
CA CYS A 50 15.78 8.26 -3.83
C CYS A 50 15.98 9.51 -4.69
N CYS A 51 15.67 9.40 -5.97
CA CYS A 51 15.68 10.51 -6.89
C CYS A 51 14.47 10.42 -7.83
N ASP A 52 13.60 11.41 -7.75
CA ASP A 52 12.60 11.65 -8.79
C ASP A 52 13.19 12.51 -9.88
N ILE A 53 13.14 12.06 -11.12
CA ILE A 53 13.64 12.71 -12.29
C ILE A 53 12.46 13.02 -13.21
N PHE A 54 12.23 14.29 -13.48
CA PHE A 54 11.13 14.76 -14.32
C PHE A 54 11.64 15.42 -15.59
N ASN A 55 10.93 15.23 -16.71
CA ASN A 55 11.10 16.02 -17.91
C ASN A 55 9.80 16.76 -18.22
N TYR A 56 9.85 18.09 -18.25
CA TYR A 56 8.71 18.94 -18.54
C TYR A 56 8.71 19.49 -20.00
N GLY A 57 9.67 19.07 -20.83
CA GLY A 57 9.78 19.58 -22.19
C GLY A 57 9.96 21.10 -22.22
N ASP A 58 9.19 21.78 -23.03
CA ASP A 58 9.19 23.25 -23.12
C ASP A 58 8.44 23.97 -21.97
N GLY A 59 7.80 23.20 -21.08
CA GLY A 59 7.01 23.70 -19.96
C GLY A 59 5.55 24.02 -20.28
N SER A 60 5.11 23.85 -21.52
CA SER A 60 3.73 24.15 -21.94
C SER A 60 2.67 23.31 -21.21
N ARG A 61 3.06 22.10 -20.79
CA ARG A 61 2.20 21.16 -20.04
C ARG A 61 2.37 21.24 -18.53
N TYR A 62 3.29 22.08 -18.02
CA TYR A 62 3.50 22.20 -16.58
C TYR A 62 2.18 22.49 -15.84
N PRO A 63 1.92 21.84 -14.69
CA PRO A 63 2.79 20.96 -13.89
C PRO A 63 2.80 19.48 -14.33
N ARG A 64 2.18 19.10 -15.46
CA ARG A 64 2.29 17.76 -16.02
C ARG A 64 3.67 17.55 -16.65
N TYR A 65 4.22 16.35 -16.47
CA TYR A 65 5.52 15.97 -17.04
C TYR A 65 5.35 15.09 -18.27
N ASN A 66 6.35 15.08 -19.15
CA ASN A 66 6.43 14.14 -20.28
C ASN A 66 6.99 12.79 -19.84
N TYR A 67 7.99 12.82 -18.94
CA TYR A 67 8.64 11.62 -18.40
C TYR A 67 8.86 11.81 -16.91
N LYS A 68 8.61 10.77 -16.14
CA LYS A 68 9.01 10.64 -14.75
C LYS A 68 9.76 9.33 -14.56
N PHE A 69 10.94 9.40 -13.96
CA PHE A 69 11.68 8.26 -13.45
C PHE A 69 11.89 8.42 -11.96
N ASN A 70 11.88 7.29 -11.26
CA ASN A 70 12.23 7.22 -9.85
C ASN A 70 13.24 6.12 -9.65
N VAL A 71 14.31 6.39 -8.94
CA VAL A 71 15.28 5.40 -8.47
C VAL A 71 15.33 5.46 -6.97
N GLU A 72 15.19 4.32 -6.31
CA GLU A 72 15.29 4.21 -4.85
C GLU A 72 16.19 3.06 -4.46
N ALA A 73 17.07 3.31 -3.48
CA ALA A 73 17.83 2.30 -2.77
C ALA A 73 17.77 2.62 -1.27
N SER A 74 17.09 1.78 -0.51
CA SER A 74 16.92 2.00 0.91
C SER A 74 17.04 0.71 1.72
N ARG A 75 17.44 0.85 2.99
CA ARG A 75 17.57 -0.24 3.94
C ARG A 75 16.93 0.13 5.26
N TYR A 76 16.53 -0.90 5.98
CA TYR A 76 16.03 -0.81 7.35
C TYR A 76 17.02 -1.40 8.33
N THR A 77 17.12 -0.82 9.52
CA THR A 77 18.10 -1.25 10.54
C THR A 77 17.91 -2.69 10.99
N LYS A 78 16.71 -3.26 10.86
CA LYS A 78 16.44 -4.67 11.18
C LYS A 78 16.68 -5.63 10.00
N GLY A 79 17.42 -5.19 8.97
CA GLY A 79 17.93 -6.04 7.90
C GLY A 79 17.03 -6.25 6.71
N SER A 80 16.03 -5.40 6.52
CA SER A 80 15.18 -5.38 5.32
C SER A 80 15.60 -4.25 4.38
N GLY A 81 15.16 -4.27 3.12
CA GLY A 81 15.44 -3.18 2.18
C GLY A 81 14.70 -3.27 0.86
N VAL A 82 14.85 -2.18 0.11
CA VAL A 82 14.16 -1.94 -1.16
C VAL A 82 15.16 -1.42 -2.18
N PHE A 83 15.10 -1.97 -3.38
CA PHE A 83 15.71 -1.42 -4.58
C PHE A 83 14.64 -1.30 -5.64
N ARG A 84 14.45 -0.10 -6.18
CA ARG A 84 13.40 0.17 -7.14
C ARG A 84 13.88 1.05 -8.29
N PHE A 85 13.45 0.71 -9.49
CA PHE A 85 13.39 1.60 -10.65
C PHE A 85 11.95 1.66 -11.15
N TYR A 86 11.44 2.86 -11.34
CA TYR A 86 10.08 3.10 -11.78
C TYR A 86 10.07 4.18 -12.85
N SER A 87 9.25 4.04 -13.88
CA SER A 87 9.02 5.03 -14.90
C SER A 87 7.54 5.25 -15.18
N ASP A 88 7.14 6.50 -15.36
CA ASP A 88 5.82 6.91 -15.83
C ASP A 88 6.03 7.88 -17.02
N MET A 89 5.59 7.46 -18.18
CA MET A 89 5.80 8.16 -19.44
C MET A 89 4.42 8.37 -20.12
N PRO A 90 3.69 9.44 -19.76
CA PRO A 90 2.29 9.62 -20.18
C PRO A 90 2.11 9.97 -21.67
N TYR A 91 3.20 10.33 -22.37
CA TYR A 91 3.12 10.84 -23.74
C TYR A 91 4.17 10.20 -24.65
N VAL A 92 4.37 8.90 -24.51
CA VAL A 92 5.21 8.13 -25.45
C VAL A 92 4.32 7.64 -26.59
N LEU A 93 4.81 7.72 -27.83
CA LEU A 93 4.07 7.25 -29.02
C LEU A 93 2.64 7.82 -29.08
N ASP A 94 2.51 9.10 -29.39
CA ASP A 94 1.21 9.78 -29.63
C ASP A 94 0.10 9.34 -28.65
N ASP A 95 -0.01 9.95 -27.48
CA ASP A 95 -1.02 9.70 -26.46
C ASP A 95 -0.97 8.32 -25.77
N THR A 96 0.06 7.51 -26.04
CA THR A 96 0.25 6.24 -25.32
C THR A 96 1.06 6.48 -24.06
N LYS A 97 0.47 6.12 -22.92
CA LYS A 97 1.14 6.11 -21.64
C LYS A 97 1.82 4.75 -21.43
N LEU A 98 3.11 4.78 -21.13
CA LEU A 98 3.87 3.59 -20.72
C LEU A 98 4.31 3.72 -19.27
N PHE A 99 4.31 2.59 -18.60
CA PHE A 99 4.70 2.45 -17.22
C PHE A 99 5.55 1.20 -17.03
N PHE A 100 6.66 1.34 -16.30
CA PHE A 100 7.52 0.21 -15.91
C PHE A 100 7.91 0.36 -14.45
N ASP A 101 7.94 -0.77 -13.74
CA ASP A 101 8.40 -0.86 -12.36
C ASP A 101 9.19 -2.14 -12.18
N VAL A 102 10.42 -2.00 -11.71
CA VAL A 102 11.27 -3.11 -11.30
C VAL A 102 11.61 -2.90 -9.84
N THR A 103 11.22 -3.82 -9.01
CA THR A 103 11.44 -3.74 -7.56
C THR A 103 12.00 -5.05 -7.03
N TYR A 104 13.02 -4.94 -6.20
CA TYR A 104 13.44 -6.01 -5.31
C TYR A 104 13.25 -5.56 -3.88
N PHE A 105 12.36 -6.26 -3.18
CA PHE A 105 12.07 -6.07 -1.77
C PHE A 105 12.46 -7.31 -1.00
N TYR A 106 13.20 -7.14 0.09
CA TYR A 106 13.51 -8.20 1.02
C TYR A 106 13.15 -7.76 2.44
N ALA A 107 12.47 -8.63 3.17
CA ALA A 107 12.03 -8.38 4.53
C ALA A 107 12.31 -9.59 5.41
N LYS A 108 13.27 -9.45 6.31
CA LYS A 108 13.60 -10.48 7.30
C LYS A 108 12.51 -10.64 8.35
N LYS A 109 11.68 -9.60 8.54
CA LYS A 109 10.48 -9.56 9.36
C LYS A 109 9.32 -9.03 8.52
N TYR A 110 8.55 -9.92 7.96
CA TYR A 110 7.35 -9.56 7.22
C TYR A 110 6.13 -10.04 7.99
N GLU A 111 5.19 -9.15 8.26
CA GLU A 111 4.02 -9.47 9.07
C GLU A 111 3.07 -10.42 8.34
N PHE A 112 2.65 -11.46 9.04
CA PHE A 112 1.69 -12.43 8.58
C PHE A 112 0.76 -12.81 9.75
N PHE A 113 -0.47 -12.34 9.71
CA PHE A 113 -1.48 -12.54 10.77
C PHE A 113 -2.48 -13.65 10.44
N GLY A 114 -2.24 -14.44 9.39
CA GLY A 114 -3.14 -15.46 8.91
C GLY A 114 -4.10 -14.95 7.83
N PHE A 115 -5.16 -15.71 7.55
CA PHE A 115 -6.12 -15.43 6.49
C PHE A 115 -7.49 -15.06 7.06
N ASN A 116 -8.29 -14.33 6.25
CA ASN A 116 -9.69 -14.00 6.51
C ASN A 116 -9.93 -13.04 7.69
N GLY A 117 -8.99 -12.10 7.89
CA GLY A 117 -9.18 -11.05 8.89
C GLY A 117 -9.37 -11.59 10.30
N PHE A 118 -10.48 -11.27 10.95
CA PHE A 118 -10.76 -11.68 12.34
C PHE A 118 -10.95 -13.19 12.52
N GLU A 119 -11.12 -13.96 11.46
CA GLU A 119 -11.28 -15.41 11.54
C GLU A 119 -9.96 -16.17 11.72
N ALA A 120 -8.84 -15.57 11.32
CA ALA A 120 -7.60 -16.30 11.09
C ALA A 120 -6.84 -16.67 12.36
N SER A 121 -6.85 -15.87 13.37
CA SER A 121 -6.15 -16.09 14.63
C SER A 121 -6.71 -15.17 15.69
N PRO A 122 -6.86 -15.62 16.95
CA PRO A 122 -7.22 -14.69 17.99
C PRO A 122 -6.16 -13.60 18.06
N PHE A 123 -6.54 -12.39 17.73
CA PHE A 123 -5.71 -11.25 18.00
C PHE A 123 -5.78 -10.95 19.48
N ASP A 124 -5.05 -11.74 20.29
CA ASP A 124 -4.84 -11.41 21.68
C ASP A 124 -3.72 -10.36 21.77
N PRO A 125 -4.00 -9.16 22.32
CA PRO A 125 -2.97 -8.19 22.64
C PRO A 125 -1.86 -8.75 23.54
N VAL A 126 -2.16 -9.76 24.31
CA VAL A 126 -1.18 -10.52 25.10
C VAL A 126 -0.22 -11.34 24.22
N ALA A 127 -0.62 -11.75 23.01
CA ALA A 127 0.26 -12.42 22.05
C ALA A 127 1.48 -11.58 21.61
N TYR A 128 1.47 -10.30 21.88
CA TYR A 128 2.64 -9.42 21.71
C TYR A 128 3.52 -9.31 22.98
N GLY A 129 3.19 -9.97 24.05
CA GLY A 129 3.91 -9.92 25.32
C GLY A 129 3.27 -10.85 26.34
N ILE A 130 3.05 -12.11 25.97
CA ILE A 130 2.37 -13.09 26.84
C ILE A 130 3.23 -13.38 28.05
N GLU A 131 2.69 -13.11 29.23
CA GLU A 131 3.02 -13.83 30.45
C GLU A 131 2.28 -15.16 30.44
N LEU A 132 2.91 -16.22 30.00
CA LEU A 132 2.44 -17.59 30.24
C LEU A 132 3.17 -18.15 31.46
N ALA A 133 2.40 -18.38 32.51
CA ALA A 133 2.83 -19.12 33.70
C ALA A 133 4.17 -18.65 34.32
N GLY A 134 4.42 -17.34 34.35
CA GLY A 134 5.58 -16.76 35.03
C GLY A 134 6.85 -16.59 34.18
N ASP A 135 6.84 -17.03 32.94
CA ASP A 135 7.94 -16.76 31.99
C ASP A 135 7.49 -15.75 30.93
N THR A 136 8.21 -14.64 30.85
CA THR A 136 8.03 -13.63 29.80
C THR A 136 8.53 -14.21 28.49
N ILE A 137 7.63 -14.67 27.60
CA ILE A 137 8.01 -15.01 26.22
C ILE A 137 8.36 -13.72 25.49
N HIS A 138 9.62 -13.45 25.35
CA HIS A 138 10.13 -12.28 24.68
C HIS A 138 9.68 -12.22 23.24
N LYS A 139 8.93 -11.16 22.87
CA LYS A 139 8.61 -10.69 21.51
C LYS A 139 8.38 -11.83 20.53
N SER A 140 7.22 -12.42 20.53
CA SER A 140 6.93 -13.56 19.69
C SER A 140 7.18 -13.25 18.21
N GLY A 141 8.05 -14.02 17.58
CA GLY A 141 8.20 -14.11 16.14
C GLY A 141 7.01 -14.76 15.45
N TYR A 142 5.97 -15.10 16.22
CA TYR A 142 4.80 -15.88 15.80
C TYR A 142 4.14 -15.34 14.51
N HIS A 143 3.96 -14.04 14.41
CA HIS A 143 3.33 -13.38 13.27
C HIS A 143 4.32 -12.87 12.21
N PHE A 144 5.55 -13.37 12.17
CA PHE A 144 6.53 -12.93 11.19
C PHE A 144 7.04 -14.08 10.32
N ILE A 145 7.29 -13.73 9.06
CA ILE A 145 7.96 -14.57 8.07
C ILE A 145 9.14 -13.81 7.46
N ASN A 146 10.08 -14.54 6.87
CA ASN A 146 11.07 -13.98 5.97
C ASN A 146 10.49 -13.98 4.55
N ARG A 147 10.42 -12.82 3.91
CA ARG A 147 9.84 -12.71 2.56
C ARG A 147 10.69 -11.84 1.66
N ASN A 148 11.11 -12.41 0.53
CA ASN A 148 11.82 -11.70 -0.51
C ASN A 148 10.99 -11.74 -1.79
N GLN A 149 10.91 -10.62 -2.51
CA GLN A 149 10.17 -10.57 -3.74
C GLN A 149 10.91 -9.72 -4.79
N PHE A 150 11.18 -10.33 -5.93
CA PHE A 150 11.47 -9.61 -7.16
C PHE A 150 10.16 -9.39 -7.91
N ARG A 151 9.97 -8.18 -8.40
CA ARG A 151 8.77 -7.77 -9.14
C ARG A 151 9.20 -7.01 -10.39
N PHE A 152 8.65 -7.41 -11.52
CA PHE A 152 8.68 -6.65 -12.77
C PHE A 152 7.25 -6.37 -13.21
N VAL A 153 6.94 -5.13 -13.58
CA VAL A 153 5.64 -4.72 -14.08
C VAL A 153 5.82 -3.82 -15.26
N GLY A 154 5.14 -4.12 -16.35
CA GLY A 154 5.01 -3.25 -17.51
C GLY A 154 3.54 -3.03 -17.84
N SER A 155 3.17 -1.82 -18.20
CA SER A 155 1.80 -1.48 -18.58
C SER A 155 1.77 -0.43 -19.66
N MET A 156 0.78 -0.55 -20.53
CA MET A 156 0.45 0.39 -21.59
C MET A 156 -0.98 0.87 -21.40
N GLN A 157 -1.21 2.14 -21.66
CA GLN A 157 -2.51 2.77 -21.62
C GLN A 157 -2.66 3.65 -22.86
N ARG A 158 -3.77 3.50 -23.60
CA ARG A 158 -4.00 4.23 -24.85
C ARG A 158 -5.44 4.70 -24.93
N PRO A 159 -5.73 5.87 -25.56
CA PRO A 159 -7.09 6.34 -25.76
C PRO A 159 -8.00 5.28 -26.37
N PHE A 160 -9.22 5.19 -25.87
CA PHE A 160 -10.25 4.31 -26.41
C PHE A 160 -11.07 5.08 -27.43
N PHE A 161 -10.66 4.97 -28.70
CA PHE A 161 -11.24 5.74 -29.82
C PHE A 161 -11.30 7.25 -29.49
N ASP A 162 -12.33 7.93 -29.96
CA ASP A 162 -12.55 9.37 -29.75
C ASP A 162 -13.30 9.70 -28.44
N VAL A 163 -13.41 8.75 -27.50
CA VAL A 163 -14.09 8.99 -26.22
C VAL A 163 -13.16 9.73 -25.26
N PRO A 164 -13.49 10.97 -24.87
CA PRO A 164 -12.61 11.76 -24.01
C PRO A 164 -12.33 11.07 -22.66
N ASN A 165 -11.07 11.11 -22.22
CA ASN A 165 -10.62 10.59 -20.92
C ASN A 165 -10.80 9.08 -20.71
N LEU A 166 -11.23 8.33 -21.73
CA LEU A 166 -11.36 6.88 -21.67
C LEU A 166 -10.20 6.21 -22.39
N TYR A 167 -9.61 5.23 -21.71
CA TYR A 167 -8.42 4.51 -22.18
C TYR A 167 -8.61 3.01 -22.01
N TRP A 168 -8.11 2.21 -22.92
CA TRP A 168 -7.86 0.81 -22.65
C TRP A 168 -6.46 0.62 -22.04
N THR A 169 -6.29 -0.40 -21.24
CA THR A 169 -5.01 -0.72 -20.61
C THR A 169 -4.68 -2.19 -20.78
N ALA A 170 -3.41 -2.47 -21.04
CA ALA A 170 -2.85 -3.81 -21.04
C ALA A 170 -1.57 -3.82 -20.23
N GLY A 171 -1.28 -4.91 -19.56
CA GLY A 171 -0.09 -5.01 -18.74
C GLY A 171 0.36 -6.45 -18.52
N LEU A 172 1.64 -6.56 -18.20
CA LEU A 172 2.29 -7.81 -17.80
C LEU A 172 2.97 -7.59 -16.46
N ALA A 173 2.94 -8.60 -15.61
CA ALA A 173 3.73 -8.61 -14.40
C ALA A 173 4.35 -9.98 -14.18
N PHE A 174 5.51 -9.95 -13.57
CA PHE A 174 6.21 -11.12 -13.10
C PHE A 174 6.63 -10.92 -11.64
N TYR A 175 6.38 -11.92 -10.83
CA TYR A 175 6.79 -11.97 -9.43
C TYR A 175 7.58 -13.25 -9.19
N ASN A 176 8.75 -13.13 -8.58
CA ASN A 176 9.42 -14.24 -7.92
C ASN A 176 9.36 -13.95 -6.42
N THR A 177 8.62 -14.76 -5.69
CA THR A 177 8.43 -14.63 -4.25
C THR A 177 9.09 -15.80 -3.56
N LYS A 178 9.91 -15.52 -2.56
CA LYS A 178 10.50 -16.52 -1.67
C LYS A 178 10.03 -16.24 -0.26
N VAL A 179 9.54 -17.28 0.40
CA VAL A 179 9.09 -17.23 1.78
C VAL A 179 9.78 -18.31 2.58
N ASP A 180 10.19 -17.95 3.78
CA ASP A 180 10.77 -18.86 4.74
C ASP A 180 10.35 -18.47 6.15
N ARG A 181 10.63 -19.37 7.08
CA ARG A 181 10.63 -19.09 8.51
C ARG A 181 11.48 -17.86 8.81
N ILE A 182 11.08 -17.10 9.81
CA ILE A 182 11.91 -16.03 10.34
C ILE A 182 13.25 -16.60 10.85
N ASN A 183 14.36 -16.03 10.38
CA ASN A 183 15.71 -16.40 10.80
C ASN A 183 16.37 -15.17 11.42
N LEU A 184 16.11 -14.95 12.70
CA LEU A 184 16.69 -13.87 13.49
C LEU A 184 17.02 -14.40 14.87
N GLU A 185 18.12 -13.90 15.45
CA GLU A 185 18.56 -14.21 16.80
C GLU A 185 17.43 -13.99 17.83
N GLY A 186 17.20 -14.98 18.69
CA GLY A 186 16.14 -14.99 19.70
C GLY A 186 14.76 -15.46 19.21
N TYR A 187 14.68 -16.06 18.02
CA TYR A 187 13.44 -16.63 17.45
C TYR A 187 13.63 -18.08 16.99
N GLU A 188 14.77 -18.70 17.28
CA GLU A 188 15.17 -20.00 16.73
C GLU A 188 14.25 -21.14 17.18
N ASP A 189 13.79 -21.08 18.45
CA ASP A 189 12.99 -22.13 19.08
C ASP A 189 11.48 -21.86 19.06
N GLN A 190 11.04 -20.78 18.40
CA GLN A 190 9.63 -20.42 18.35
C GLN A 190 8.95 -21.00 17.11
N VAL A 191 7.82 -21.69 17.30
CA VAL A 191 6.92 -22.05 16.20
C VAL A 191 6.16 -20.79 15.75
N THR A 192 6.13 -20.53 14.45
CA THR A 192 5.42 -19.39 13.87
C THR A 192 4.04 -19.80 13.35
N LEU A 193 3.13 -18.83 13.19
CA LEU A 193 1.84 -19.07 12.54
C LEU A 193 2.00 -19.67 11.15
N TYR A 194 3.02 -19.23 10.40
CA TYR A 194 3.36 -19.77 9.09
C TYR A 194 3.68 -21.26 9.17
N GLU A 195 4.56 -21.67 10.09
CA GLU A 195 4.90 -23.09 10.28
C GLU A 195 3.70 -23.91 10.72
N ASN A 196 2.83 -23.34 11.57
CA ASN A 196 1.59 -23.97 11.95
C ASN A 196 0.68 -24.20 10.73
N TYR A 197 0.54 -23.20 9.87
CA TYR A 197 -0.27 -23.33 8.65
C TYR A 197 0.33 -24.33 7.63
N VAL A 198 1.64 -24.47 7.56
CA VAL A 198 2.30 -25.50 6.75
C VAL A 198 2.06 -26.88 7.34
N ASN A 199 2.27 -27.04 8.66
CA ASN A 199 2.13 -28.33 9.35
C ASN A 199 0.68 -28.85 9.33
N THR A 200 -0.31 -27.96 9.37
CA THR A 200 -1.74 -28.30 9.29
C THR A 200 -2.25 -28.46 7.85
N GLY A 201 -1.41 -28.15 6.83
CA GLY A 201 -1.78 -28.23 5.43
C GLY A 201 -2.68 -27.10 4.92
N ILE A 202 -2.90 -26.05 5.72
CA ILE A 202 -3.57 -24.81 5.27
C ILE A 202 -2.71 -24.17 4.19
N ILE A 203 -1.41 -24.02 4.43
CA ILE A 203 -0.42 -23.75 3.39
C ILE A 203 0.15 -25.07 2.91
N LYS A 204 -0.03 -25.38 1.62
CA LYS A 204 0.45 -26.65 1.05
C LYS A 204 1.96 -26.62 0.89
N GLU A 205 2.59 -27.79 1.02
CA GLU A 205 4.04 -27.94 0.94
C GLU A 205 4.62 -27.45 -0.39
N ASP A 206 3.91 -27.66 -1.50
CA ASP A 206 4.35 -27.24 -2.83
C ASP A 206 4.36 -25.72 -3.07
N GLU A 207 3.68 -24.94 -2.22
CA GLU A 207 3.65 -23.48 -2.27
C GLU A 207 4.26 -22.82 -1.01
N ALA A 208 4.67 -23.60 0.00
CA ALA A 208 5.14 -23.09 1.29
C ALA A 208 6.27 -22.08 1.11
N HIS A 209 7.26 -22.40 0.31
CA HIS A 209 8.44 -21.54 0.10
C HIS A 209 8.26 -20.46 -0.98
N GLY A 210 7.02 -20.21 -1.43
CA GLY A 210 6.73 -19.26 -2.50
C GLY A 210 6.83 -19.86 -3.89
N GLY A 211 7.08 -19.00 -4.88
CA GLY A 211 7.11 -19.42 -6.30
C GLY A 211 7.12 -18.24 -7.27
N ASN A 212 6.90 -18.58 -8.54
CA ASN A 212 6.82 -17.62 -9.63
C ASN A 212 5.36 -17.38 -10.03
N THR A 213 5.01 -16.14 -10.26
CA THR A 213 3.67 -15.77 -10.75
C THR A 213 3.80 -14.79 -11.90
N THR A 214 3.19 -15.11 -13.02
CA THR A 214 3.05 -14.21 -14.17
C THR A 214 1.62 -13.72 -14.20
N GLN A 215 1.41 -12.42 -14.45
CA GLN A 215 0.08 -11.84 -14.61
C GLN A 215 -0.06 -11.12 -15.94
N ILE A 216 -1.21 -11.28 -16.58
CA ILE A 216 -1.64 -10.53 -17.75
C ILE A 216 -2.86 -9.71 -17.33
N ARG A 217 -2.86 -8.43 -17.64
CA ARG A 217 -3.93 -7.50 -17.30
C ARG A 217 -4.52 -6.88 -18.54
N LEU A 218 -5.84 -6.81 -18.59
CA LEU A 218 -6.60 -6.10 -19.62
C LEU A 218 -7.74 -5.34 -18.96
N GLY A 219 -7.95 -4.10 -19.37
CA GLY A 219 -9.02 -3.31 -18.76
C GLY A 219 -9.25 -1.97 -19.39
N MET A 220 -10.07 -1.18 -18.71
CA MET A 220 -10.45 0.18 -19.09
C MET A 220 -10.12 1.13 -17.94
N VAL A 221 -9.67 2.32 -18.31
CA VAL A 221 -9.37 3.42 -17.38
C VAL A 221 -10.08 4.68 -17.85
N TYR A 222 -10.79 5.34 -16.96
CA TYR A 222 -11.30 6.68 -17.14
C TYR A 222 -10.54 7.65 -16.25
N ASP A 223 -9.88 8.66 -16.81
CA ASP A 223 -9.04 9.61 -16.06
C ASP A 223 -9.31 11.07 -16.49
N SER A 224 -10.16 11.76 -15.73
CA SER A 224 -10.47 13.18 -15.90
C SER A 224 -9.83 14.09 -14.85
N ARG A 225 -8.83 13.58 -14.11
CA ARG A 225 -8.15 14.36 -13.06
C ARG A 225 -7.41 15.56 -13.66
N ASP A 226 -7.43 16.67 -12.92
CA ASP A 226 -6.67 17.87 -13.28
C ASP A 226 -5.15 17.67 -13.15
N HIS A 227 -4.72 16.78 -12.23
CA HIS A 227 -3.30 16.48 -11.97
C HIS A 227 -3.09 15.03 -11.52
N ASN A 228 -1.95 14.43 -11.90
CA ASN A 228 -1.69 13.02 -11.61
C ASN A 228 -1.30 12.76 -10.14
N SER A 229 -0.42 13.58 -9.57
CA SER A 229 0.13 13.38 -8.23
C SER A 229 -0.63 14.13 -7.14
N ASP A 230 -1.19 15.31 -7.46
CA ASP A 230 -1.88 16.20 -6.51
C ASP A 230 -3.21 16.71 -7.10
N PRO A 231 -4.16 15.79 -7.37
CA PRO A 231 -5.44 16.16 -7.96
C PRO A 231 -6.33 16.92 -6.98
N THR A 232 -7.03 17.93 -7.51
CA THR A 232 -8.05 18.71 -6.80
C THR A 232 -9.46 18.47 -7.30
N ARG A 233 -9.60 17.98 -8.53
CA ARG A 233 -10.88 17.68 -9.17
C ARG A 233 -10.75 16.54 -10.18
N GLY A 234 -11.88 15.93 -10.48
CA GLY A 234 -12.00 14.88 -11.48
C GLY A 234 -12.09 13.49 -10.87
N ILE A 235 -12.11 12.51 -11.76
CA ILE A 235 -12.33 11.11 -11.46
C ILE A 235 -11.20 10.30 -12.09
N TYR A 236 -10.72 9.29 -11.39
CA TYR A 236 -9.98 8.17 -11.92
C TYR A 236 -10.73 6.90 -11.62
N ALA A 237 -11.15 6.17 -12.62
CA ALA A 237 -11.78 4.87 -12.48
C ALA A 237 -11.06 3.84 -13.32
N GLU A 238 -10.86 2.65 -12.77
CA GLU A 238 -10.18 1.53 -13.44
C GLU A 238 -10.95 0.24 -13.17
N ALA A 239 -11.22 -0.52 -14.23
CA ALA A 239 -11.76 -1.86 -14.15
C ALA A 239 -10.90 -2.79 -14.99
N THR A 240 -10.34 -3.85 -14.38
CA THR A 240 -9.43 -4.76 -15.06
C THR A 240 -9.73 -6.22 -14.76
N LEU A 241 -9.48 -7.06 -15.74
CA LEU A 241 -9.34 -8.49 -15.59
C LEU A 241 -7.86 -8.82 -15.46
N VAL A 242 -7.53 -9.70 -14.52
CA VAL A 242 -6.16 -10.14 -14.24
C VAL A 242 -6.11 -11.65 -14.33
N GLY A 243 -5.51 -12.15 -15.38
CA GLY A 243 -5.20 -13.57 -15.53
C GLY A 243 -3.81 -13.87 -15.00
N ALA A 244 -3.68 -14.85 -14.14
CA ALA A 244 -2.41 -15.35 -13.65
C ALA A 244 -2.23 -16.81 -14.07
N PRO A 245 -1.82 -17.06 -15.34
CA PRO A 245 -1.57 -18.42 -15.81
C PRO A 245 -0.33 -19.00 -15.12
N ASP A 246 -0.42 -20.24 -14.68
CA ASP A 246 0.69 -20.98 -14.07
C ASP A 246 1.66 -21.52 -15.14
N LEU A 247 2.42 -20.61 -15.74
CA LEU A 247 3.29 -20.93 -16.89
C LEU A 247 4.66 -21.50 -16.48
N ILE A 248 5.17 -21.12 -15.32
CA ILE A 248 6.55 -21.38 -14.90
C ILE A 248 6.60 -22.57 -13.95
N ASP A 249 5.94 -22.46 -12.79
CA ASP A 249 6.03 -23.46 -11.74
C ASP A 249 5.14 -24.67 -12.00
N ARG A 250 4.04 -24.49 -12.73
CA ARG A 250 3.09 -25.54 -13.16
C ARG A 250 2.54 -26.38 -12.02
N LYS A 251 2.24 -25.73 -10.89
CA LYS A 251 1.74 -26.36 -9.66
C LYS A 251 0.21 -26.33 -9.54
N GLY A 252 -0.49 -25.81 -10.54
CA GLY A 252 -1.94 -25.71 -10.56
C GLY A 252 -2.52 -24.46 -9.88
N TYR A 253 -1.72 -23.41 -9.68
CA TYR A 253 -2.13 -22.14 -9.07
C TYR A 253 -2.46 -21.06 -10.10
N GLY A 254 -3.03 -21.43 -11.24
CA GLY A 254 -3.55 -20.46 -12.20
C GLY A 254 -4.88 -19.87 -11.75
N ASN A 255 -5.08 -18.57 -11.93
CA ASN A 255 -6.33 -17.91 -11.57
C ASN A 255 -6.71 -16.76 -12.51
N LEU A 256 -8.00 -16.40 -12.45
CA LEU A 256 -8.57 -15.23 -13.09
C LEU A 256 -9.27 -14.38 -12.01
N SER A 257 -8.96 -13.10 -11.95
CA SER A 257 -9.51 -12.15 -10.99
C SER A 257 -10.01 -10.91 -11.71
N TYR A 258 -10.91 -10.16 -11.08
CA TYR A 258 -11.23 -8.81 -11.50
C TYR A 258 -10.79 -7.82 -10.43
N THR A 259 -10.51 -6.58 -10.87
CA THR A 259 -10.25 -5.46 -9.99
C THR A 259 -11.08 -4.25 -10.41
N PHE A 260 -11.51 -3.50 -9.43
CA PHE A 260 -12.17 -2.22 -9.61
C PHE A 260 -11.55 -1.18 -8.69
N LEU A 261 -11.26 0.00 -9.22
CA LEU A 261 -10.75 1.13 -8.46
C LEU A 261 -11.45 2.40 -8.90
N TRP A 262 -11.98 3.15 -7.94
CA TRP A 262 -12.57 4.47 -8.14
C TRP A 262 -11.89 5.47 -7.22
N ARG A 263 -11.51 6.62 -7.77
CA ARG A 263 -11.00 7.78 -7.02
C ARG A 263 -11.72 9.00 -7.52
N GLN A 264 -12.21 9.83 -6.61
CA GLN A 264 -12.86 11.08 -6.97
C GLN A 264 -12.34 12.22 -6.09
N TYR A 265 -12.20 13.37 -6.71
CA TYR A 265 -11.68 14.59 -6.10
C TYR A 265 -12.69 15.70 -6.33
N ILE A 266 -13.22 16.25 -5.25
CA ILE A 266 -14.29 17.25 -5.25
C ILE A 266 -13.75 18.53 -4.60
N PRO A 267 -13.55 19.63 -5.34
CA PRO A 267 -13.13 20.88 -4.75
C PRO A 267 -14.29 21.45 -3.90
N LEU A 268 -14.08 21.58 -2.61
CA LEU A 268 -15.05 22.17 -1.68
C LEU A 268 -14.86 23.66 -1.55
N TYR A 269 -13.62 24.14 -1.59
CA TYR A 269 -13.30 25.56 -1.54
C TYR A 269 -12.08 25.86 -2.40
N GLN A 270 -12.30 26.41 -3.58
CA GLN A 270 -11.24 26.68 -4.57
C GLN A 270 -10.27 25.49 -4.72
N ASP A 271 -8.96 25.77 -4.89
CA ASP A 271 -7.93 24.74 -4.88
C ASP A 271 -7.36 24.46 -3.47
N LYS A 272 -7.97 25.05 -2.42
CA LYS A 272 -7.46 24.96 -1.03
C LYS A 272 -8.03 23.79 -0.26
N LEU A 273 -9.27 23.40 -0.51
CA LEU A 273 -9.94 22.34 0.22
C LEU A 273 -10.58 21.36 -0.76
N THR A 274 -10.13 20.12 -0.73
CA THR A 274 -10.60 19.04 -1.60
C THR A 274 -11.06 17.86 -0.76
N LEU A 275 -12.27 17.38 -1.02
CA LEU A 275 -12.71 16.07 -0.57
C LEU A 275 -12.21 15.03 -1.58
N ALA A 276 -11.38 14.11 -1.14
CA ALA A 276 -10.88 13.01 -1.93
C ALA A 276 -11.38 11.69 -1.35
N TYR A 277 -11.87 10.79 -2.20
CA TYR A 277 -12.18 9.43 -1.74
C TYR A 277 -11.79 8.38 -2.78
N ARG A 278 -11.50 7.19 -2.28
CA ARG A 278 -11.13 6.01 -3.05
C ARG A 278 -11.97 4.83 -2.62
N LEU A 279 -12.46 4.07 -3.60
CA LEU A 279 -13.08 2.77 -3.42
C LEU A 279 -12.28 1.75 -4.20
N GLY A 280 -12.01 0.61 -3.62
CA GLY A 280 -11.31 -0.49 -4.30
C GLY A 280 -11.96 -1.82 -4.02
N ALA A 281 -11.98 -2.70 -5.00
CA ALA A 281 -12.46 -4.07 -4.88
C ALA A 281 -11.65 -5.00 -5.79
N GLN A 282 -11.46 -6.21 -5.32
CA GLN A 282 -10.79 -7.28 -6.06
C GLN A 282 -11.35 -8.62 -5.59
N ASN A 283 -11.69 -9.50 -6.54
CA ASN A 283 -12.09 -10.86 -6.22
C ASN A 283 -11.60 -11.83 -7.30
N ARG A 284 -11.39 -13.08 -6.91
CA ARG A 284 -11.12 -14.18 -7.84
C ARG A 284 -12.41 -14.66 -8.47
N ILE A 285 -12.38 -14.81 -9.79
CA ILE A 285 -13.49 -15.37 -10.59
C ILE A 285 -13.35 -16.89 -10.71
N ALA A 286 -12.13 -17.38 -10.98
CA ALA A 286 -11.86 -18.77 -11.24
C ALA A 286 -10.41 -19.15 -10.90
N GLY A 287 -10.16 -20.46 -10.78
CA GLY A 287 -8.83 -21.02 -10.54
C GLY A 287 -8.44 -21.02 -9.05
N LYS A 288 -7.14 -20.98 -8.77
CA LYS A 288 -6.57 -21.03 -7.41
C LYS A 288 -5.49 -19.98 -7.27
N THR A 289 -5.52 -19.22 -6.19
CA THR A 289 -4.47 -18.25 -5.86
C THR A 289 -3.47 -18.90 -4.90
N PRO A 290 -2.16 -18.84 -5.17
CA PRO A 290 -1.18 -19.32 -4.20
C PRO A 290 -1.14 -18.39 -3.00
N TRP A 291 -0.91 -18.93 -1.81
CA TRP A 291 -0.99 -18.16 -0.56
C TRP A 291 -0.05 -16.95 -0.52
N TYR A 292 1.14 -17.08 -1.09
CA TYR A 292 2.16 -16.03 -1.10
C TYR A 292 1.81 -14.84 -2.03
N MET A 293 0.70 -14.93 -2.78
CA MET A 293 0.16 -13.84 -3.61
C MET A 293 -1.12 -13.22 -3.05
N ILE A 294 -1.68 -13.74 -1.96
CA ILE A 294 -2.92 -13.23 -1.35
C ILE A 294 -2.79 -11.76 -0.91
N ASN A 295 -1.61 -11.35 -0.45
CA ASN A 295 -1.35 -9.97 -0.09
C ASN A 295 -1.15 -9.02 -1.29
N ASN A 296 -1.24 -9.54 -2.52
CA ASN A 296 -1.00 -8.76 -3.72
C ASN A 296 -2.27 -8.04 -4.17
N LEU A 297 -2.43 -6.78 -3.76
CA LEU A 297 -3.58 -5.96 -4.16
C LEU A 297 -3.40 -5.44 -5.59
N ASN A 298 -4.00 -6.11 -6.54
CA ASN A 298 -3.93 -5.75 -7.96
C ASN A 298 -4.53 -4.37 -8.27
N THR A 299 -5.47 -3.88 -7.45
CA THR A 299 -6.02 -2.53 -7.55
C THR A 299 -5.01 -1.42 -7.30
N MET A 300 -3.90 -1.74 -6.61
CA MET A 300 -2.83 -0.80 -6.26
C MET A 300 -1.58 -0.98 -7.11
N PHE A 301 -1.68 -1.81 -8.09
CA PHE A 301 -0.63 -2.48 -8.82
C PHE A 301 0.45 -1.57 -9.40
N PHE A 302 0.05 -0.49 -10.05
CA PHE A 302 1.00 0.32 -10.79
C PHE A 302 1.72 1.39 -9.98
N GLN A 303 1.23 1.70 -8.80
CA GLN A 303 1.66 2.90 -8.09
C GLN A 303 2.46 2.61 -6.83
N LYS A 304 2.49 1.36 -6.40
CA LYS A 304 3.13 1.00 -5.13
C LYS A 304 4.22 -0.05 -5.33
N MET A 305 5.32 0.21 -4.67
CA MET A 305 6.58 -0.48 -4.74
C MET A 305 6.49 -1.95 -4.27
N TYR A 306 5.66 -2.20 -3.29
CA TYR A 306 5.34 -3.53 -2.77
C TYR A 306 3.87 -3.56 -2.43
N THR A 307 3.33 -4.77 -2.41
CA THR A 307 1.94 -4.99 -2.07
C THR A 307 1.83 -5.45 -0.63
N GLU A 308 0.79 -4.97 0.00
CA GLU A 308 0.38 -5.37 1.33
C GLU A 308 -1.09 -5.78 1.22
N GLY A 309 -1.55 -6.70 2.04
CA GLY A 309 -2.97 -6.96 2.23
C GLY A 309 -3.69 -5.69 2.71
N LEU A 310 -4.92 -5.79 3.12
CA LEU A 310 -5.53 -4.65 3.80
C LEU A 310 -4.80 -4.42 5.13
N GLY A 311 -4.59 -3.14 5.44
CA GLY A 311 -3.74 -2.69 6.54
C GLY A 311 -2.44 -2.05 6.05
N GLY A 312 -1.75 -1.31 6.92
CA GLY A 312 -0.51 -0.61 6.60
C GLY A 312 -0.68 0.69 5.82
N ALA A 313 0.44 1.21 5.34
CA ALA A 313 0.53 2.57 4.79
C ALA A 313 -0.26 2.82 3.51
N VAL A 314 -0.64 1.78 2.75
CA VAL A 314 -1.18 1.93 1.39
C VAL A 314 -2.68 1.69 1.28
N THR A 315 -3.29 1.05 2.28
CA THR A 315 -4.72 0.73 2.26
C THR A 315 -5.47 1.26 3.47
N MET A 316 -5.07 0.89 4.69
CA MET A 316 -5.76 1.26 5.93
C MET A 316 -4.76 1.67 6.99
N ARG A 317 -4.50 2.97 7.07
CA ARG A 317 -3.50 3.55 7.98
C ARG A 317 -3.93 3.37 9.44
N GLY A 318 -3.12 2.69 10.23
CA GLY A 318 -3.44 2.38 11.64
C GLY A 318 -3.79 0.92 11.89
N VAL A 319 -4.35 0.21 10.91
CA VAL A 319 -4.48 -1.25 10.91
C VAL A 319 -3.11 -1.90 10.72
N ASN A 320 -2.88 -3.06 11.31
CA ASN A 320 -1.63 -3.79 11.15
C ASN A 320 -1.35 -4.07 9.67
N ARG A 321 -0.09 -3.95 9.28
CA ARG A 321 0.35 -4.30 7.91
C ARG A 321 0.02 -5.77 7.65
N ASN A 322 -0.58 -6.08 6.50
CA ASN A 322 -1.08 -7.43 6.20
C ASN A 322 -2.01 -8.00 7.29
N GLY A 323 -2.66 -7.15 8.08
CA GLY A 323 -3.55 -7.57 9.15
C GLY A 323 -4.79 -8.28 8.64
N VAL A 324 -5.20 -7.97 7.41
CA VAL A 324 -6.42 -8.50 6.81
C VAL A 324 -6.08 -9.09 5.44
N LEU A 325 -6.03 -10.41 5.35
CA LEU A 325 -5.72 -11.17 4.15
C LEU A 325 -6.90 -12.05 3.74
N GLY A 326 -7.21 -12.08 2.46
CA GLY A 326 -8.23 -12.93 1.85
C GLY A 326 -8.05 -13.00 0.34
N GLU A 327 -8.80 -13.83 -0.36
CA GLU A 327 -8.74 -13.89 -1.83
C GLU A 327 -9.39 -12.67 -2.48
N GLY A 328 -10.38 -12.08 -1.82
CA GLY A 328 -11.04 -10.88 -2.27
C GLY A 328 -11.17 -9.84 -1.18
N PHE A 329 -11.18 -8.57 -1.61
CA PHE A 329 -11.23 -7.39 -0.75
C PHE A 329 -12.17 -6.35 -1.30
N ALA A 330 -12.79 -5.59 -0.38
CA ALA A 330 -13.33 -4.28 -0.66
C ALA A 330 -12.77 -3.29 0.36
N PHE A 331 -12.40 -2.08 -0.08
CA PHE A 331 -11.91 -1.04 0.82
C PHE A 331 -12.30 0.36 0.36
N ALA A 332 -12.37 1.28 1.29
CA ALA A 332 -12.68 2.67 1.09
C ALA A 332 -11.73 3.57 1.89
N ASN A 333 -11.35 4.69 1.31
CA ASN A 333 -10.59 5.73 1.98
C ASN A 333 -11.24 7.08 1.70
N VAL A 334 -11.34 7.92 2.71
CA VAL A 334 -11.85 9.29 2.60
C VAL A 334 -10.84 10.24 3.21
N GLU A 335 -10.48 11.29 2.50
CA GLU A 335 -9.55 12.33 2.95
C GLU A 335 -10.14 13.72 2.71
N LEU A 336 -9.98 14.59 3.68
CA LEU A 336 -10.20 16.02 3.49
C LEU A 336 -8.84 16.70 3.32
N ARG A 337 -8.45 17.04 2.09
CA ARG A 337 -7.15 17.63 1.75
C ARG A 337 -7.22 19.15 1.85
N TRP A 338 -6.61 19.70 2.90
CA TRP A 338 -6.60 21.13 3.17
C TRP A 338 -5.20 21.72 2.98
N ARG A 339 -5.02 22.48 1.90
CA ARG A 339 -3.80 23.25 1.63
C ARG A 339 -3.82 24.52 2.46
N ILE A 340 -2.99 24.55 3.51
CA ILE A 340 -2.97 25.63 4.51
C ILE A 340 -2.16 26.81 3.99
N ILE A 341 -0.95 26.55 3.44
CA ILE A 341 0.01 27.59 3.07
C ILE A 341 0.77 27.18 1.81
N GLY A 342 1.05 28.15 0.94
CA GLY A 342 1.93 28.02 -0.20
C GLY A 342 3.05 29.09 -0.15
N PHE A 343 4.27 28.70 -0.51
CA PHE A 343 5.43 29.58 -0.52
C PHE A 343 6.44 29.17 -1.59
N GLN A 344 7.42 30.04 -1.87
CA GLN A 344 8.53 29.73 -2.78
C GLN A 344 9.83 29.67 -1.99
N PHE A 345 10.59 28.62 -2.17
CA PHE A 345 11.89 28.42 -1.55
C PHE A 345 12.84 27.68 -2.50
N ILE A 346 14.07 28.15 -2.61
CA ILE A 346 15.10 27.59 -3.51
C ILE A 346 14.56 27.39 -4.93
N ASN A 347 13.92 28.41 -5.50
CA ASN A 347 13.33 28.39 -6.83
C ASN A 347 12.35 27.21 -7.08
N GLN A 348 11.64 26.77 -6.02
CA GLN A 348 10.61 25.75 -6.06
C GLN A 348 9.30 26.29 -5.45
N ASN A 349 8.16 25.77 -5.93
CA ASN A 349 6.84 26.05 -5.37
C ASN A 349 6.54 25.03 -4.27
N TRP A 350 6.31 25.48 -3.05
CA TRP A 350 6.03 24.64 -1.89
C TRP A 350 4.62 24.86 -1.36
N GLN A 351 4.00 23.81 -0.86
CA GLN A 351 2.71 23.86 -0.18
C GLN A 351 2.74 22.92 1.03
N VAL A 352 2.06 23.33 2.10
CA VAL A 352 1.79 22.49 3.27
C VAL A 352 0.30 22.19 3.31
N ALA A 353 -0.04 20.93 3.48
CA ALA A 353 -1.44 20.49 3.59
C ALA A 353 -1.66 19.56 4.79
N LEU A 354 -2.86 19.64 5.36
CA LEU A 354 -3.37 18.71 6.37
C LEU A 354 -4.44 17.82 5.77
N ASN A 355 -4.47 16.56 6.19
CA ASN A 355 -5.36 15.53 5.70
C ASN A 355 -5.95 14.71 6.84
N PRO A 356 -7.06 15.12 7.50
CA PRO A 356 -7.84 14.16 8.26
C PRO A 356 -8.39 13.08 7.32
N PHE A 357 -8.39 11.84 7.80
CA PHE A 357 -8.80 10.69 7.01
C PHE A 357 -9.57 9.63 7.81
N PHE A 358 -10.33 8.84 7.07
CA PHE A 358 -11.00 7.65 7.54
C PHE A 358 -10.81 6.54 6.49
N ASP A 359 -10.37 5.36 6.95
CA ASP A 359 -10.14 4.20 6.09
C ASP A 359 -10.99 3.02 6.58
N ALA A 360 -11.55 2.24 5.66
CA ALA A 360 -12.36 1.04 5.94
C ALA A 360 -12.05 -0.07 4.94
N GLY A 361 -12.19 -1.33 5.36
CA GLY A 361 -12.00 -2.47 4.48
C GLY A 361 -12.56 -3.76 5.05
N ILE A 362 -12.75 -4.76 4.18
CA ILE A 362 -13.32 -6.06 4.52
C ILE A 362 -12.83 -7.12 3.54
N VAL A 363 -12.69 -8.36 4.00
CA VAL A 363 -12.54 -9.53 3.13
C VAL A 363 -13.89 -9.87 2.51
N THR A 364 -13.97 -9.86 1.19
CA THR A 364 -15.19 -10.20 0.43
C THR A 364 -15.19 -11.63 -0.10
N GLN A 365 -14.01 -12.25 -0.20
CA GLN A 365 -13.83 -13.64 -0.58
C GLN A 365 -12.76 -14.27 0.30
N LYS A 366 -13.20 -15.24 1.08
CA LYS A 366 -12.35 -15.94 2.04
C LYS A 366 -11.36 -16.88 1.33
N PHE A 367 -10.19 -17.03 1.95
CA PHE A 367 -9.15 -17.93 1.51
C PHE A 367 -9.15 -19.17 2.40
N ARG A 368 -9.36 -20.37 1.81
CA ARG A 368 -9.26 -21.67 2.48
C ARG A 368 -9.98 -21.76 3.83
N GLU A 369 -11.18 -21.18 3.91
CA GLU A 369 -11.99 -21.19 5.13
C GLU A 369 -12.21 -22.60 5.68
N THR A 370 -12.51 -23.57 4.81
CA THR A 370 -12.76 -24.96 5.22
C THR A 370 -11.51 -25.60 5.82
N GLU A 371 -10.35 -25.33 5.25
CA GLU A 371 -9.07 -25.82 5.76
C GLU A 371 -8.74 -25.18 7.12
N LEU A 372 -9.00 -23.88 7.29
CA LEU A 372 -8.81 -23.17 8.57
C LEU A 372 -9.71 -23.77 9.66
N MET A 373 -10.99 -23.95 9.38
CA MET A 373 -11.95 -24.54 10.33
C MET A 373 -11.63 -26.00 10.67
N ASN A 374 -11.14 -26.77 9.70
CA ASN A 374 -10.77 -28.17 9.94
C ASN A 374 -9.45 -28.34 10.68
N ALA A 375 -8.54 -27.40 10.56
CA ALA A 375 -7.26 -27.43 11.29
C ALA A 375 -7.47 -27.38 12.80
N ASP A 376 -8.46 -26.64 13.25
CA ASP A 376 -8.86 -26.58 14.67
C ASP A 376 -9.36 -27.92 15.21
N ASN A 377 -10.09 -28.68 14.39
CA ASN A 377 -10.60 -29.99 14.75
C ASN A 377 -9.56 -31.11 14.65
N GLY A 378 -8.44 -30.87 13.98
CA GLY A 378 -7.38 -31.85 13.72
C GLY A 378 -6.39 -32.06 14.85
N GLY A 379 -6.42 -31.26 15.90
CA GLY A 379 -5.69 -31.50 17.14
C GLY A 379 -4.15 -31.47 17.06
N ILE A 380 -3.56 -30.72 16.15
CA ILE A 380 -2.12 -30.46 16.19
C ILE A 380 -1.89 -29.28 17.15
N ILE A 381 -1.90 -29.61 18.39
CA ILE A 381 -1.52 -28.72 19.50
C ILE A 381 0.00 -28.61 19.47
N LEU A 382 0.53 -27.49 19.08
CA LEU A 382 1.97 -27.24 19.01
C LEU A 382 2.55 -26.71 20.33
N HIS A 383 1.87 -26.87 21.42
CA HIS A 383 2.21 -26.69 22.84
C HIS A 383 0.95 -26.41 23.64
N ASP A 384 0.99 -26.61 24.96
CA ASP A 384 -0.13 -26.51 25.90
C ASP A 384 -0.92 -25.18 25.93
N ASN A 385 -0.53 -24.22 25.05
CA ASN A 385 -1.18 -22.93 24.88
C ASN A 385 -1.19 -22.54 23.37
N ALA A 386 -1.51 -23.48 22.50
CA ALA A 386 -1.57 -23.23 21.07
C ALA A 386 -2.61 -22.16 20.73
N PHE A 387 -2.19 -21.15 20.03
CA PHE A 387 -3.09 -20.25 19.30
C PHE A 387 -3.72 -21.07 18.20
N ASP A 388 -5.04 -21.21 18.26
CA ASP A 388 -5.82 -21.86 17.21
C ASP A 388 -5.59 -21.14 15.89
N SER A 389 -5.54 -21.87 14.79
CA SER A 389 -5.40 -21.28 13.46
C SER A 389 -6.65 -20.48 13.04
N TYR A 390 -7.71 -20.65 13.78
CA TYR A 390 -9.04 -20.07 13.57
C TYR A 390 -9.57 -19.48 14.89
N SER A 391 -9.98 -18.21 14.88
CA SER A 391 -10.42 -17.51 16.09
C SER A 391 -11.83 -17.86 16.55
N GLY A 392 -12.64 -18.50 15.71
CA GLY A 392 -14.07 -18.69 15.93
C GLY A 392 -14.92 -17.42 15.78
N GLU A 393 -14.30 -16.28 15.46
CA GLU A 393 -14.98 -15.03 15.21
C GLU A 393 -15.40 -14.89 13.75
N SER A 394 -16.42 -14.09 13.47
CA SER A 394 -16.80 -13.78 12.10
C SER A 394 -16.03 -12.58 11.56
N GLU A 395 -15.66 -12.62 10.30
CA GLU A 395 -15.10 -11.49 9.58
C GLU A 395 -16.07 -10.30 9.58
N ASN A 396 -15.54 -9.10 9.73
CA ASN A 396 -16.32 -7.87 9.76
C ASN A 396 -15.51 -6.70 9.22
N ILE A 397 -16.12 -5.52 9.13
CA ILE A 397 -15.48 -4.30 8.63
C ILE A 397 -14.37 -3.86 9.58
N HIS A 398 -13.17 -3.74 9.05
CA HIS A 398 -12.02 -3.13 9.69
C HIS A 398 -12.03 -1.63 9.43
N THR A 399 -11.75 -0.81 10.44
CA THR A 399 -11.79 0.65 10.32
C THR A 399 -10.63 1.34 11.01
N SER A 400 -10.21 2.47 10.46
CA SER A 400 -9.20 3.33 11.08
C SER A 400 -9.43 4.81 10.77
N ALA A 401 -8.89 5.68 11.61
CA ALA A 401 -8.95 7.11 11.42
C ALA A 401 -7.62 7.79 11.79
N GLY A 402 -7.38 8.97 11.25
CA GLY A 402 -6.14 9.67 11.55
C GLY A 402 -5.99 11.03 10.88
N LEU A 403 -4.74 11.52 10.91
CA LEU A 403 -4.36 12.82 10.38
C LEU A 403 -3.05 12.71 9.61
N GLY A 404 -2.99 13.32 8.43
CA GLY A 404 -1.79 13.44 7.61
C GLY A 404 -1.29 14.89 7.52
N LEU A 405 0.04 15.05 7.47
CA LEU A 405 0.73 16.28 7.11
C LEU A 405 1.48 16.04 5.80
N LYS A 406 1.33 16.95 4.83
CA LYS A 406 1.95 16.86 3.51
C LYS A 406 2.80 18.09 3.24
N LEU A 407 4.02 17.85 2.75
CA LEU A 407 4.88 18.90 2.18
C LEU A 407 4.97 18.62 0.67
N ILE A 408 4.41 19.52 -0.13
CA ILE A 408 4.23 19.37 -1.56
C ILE A 408 5.18 20.31 -2.30
N MET A 409 6.01 19.79 -3.19
CA MET A 409 6.91 20.58 -4.04
C MET A 409 6.49 20.43 -5.51
N ASN A 410 6.25 21.58 -6.16
CA ASN A 410 5.86 21.68 -7.58
C ASN A 410 4.66 20.77 -7.95
N ARG A 411 3.77 20.44 -7.00
CA ARG A 411 2.63 19.54 -7.13
C ARG A 411 2.98 18.08 -7.50
N ASN A 412 4.24 17.75 -7.74
CA ASN A 412 4.68 16.43 -8.21
C ASN A 412 5.44 15.62 -7.16
N LEU A 413 6.19 16.25 -6.30
CA LEU A 413 6.89 15.62 -5.19
C LEU A 413 6.16 15.93 -3.89
N ILE A 414 5.68 14.91 -3.22
CA ILE A 414 4.91 15.03 -1.99
C ILE A 414 5.58 14.16 -0.93
N VAL A 415 6.06 14.78 0.13
CA VAL A 415 6.50 14.09 1.34
C VAL A 415 5.31 14.04 2.29
N SER A 416 5.00 12.87 2.80
CA SER A 416 3.84 12.65 3.66
C SER A 416 4.23 12.07 5.02
N VAL A 417 3.58 12.56 6.06
CA VAL A 417 3.59 11.99 7.40
C VAL A 417 2.14 11.74 7.79
N ASP A 418 1.73 10.49 7.85
CA ASP A 418 0.39 10.07 8.23
C ASP A 418 0.42 9.38 9.60
N MET A 419 -0.49 9.76 10.48
CA MET A 419 -0.69 9.12 11.77
C MET A 419 -2.10 8.54 11.83
N GLY A 420 -2.22 7.23 11.98
CA GLY A 420 -3.48 6.52 11.99
C GLY A 420 -3.60 5.54 13.15
N LYS A 421 -4.82 5.33 13.58
CA LYS A 421 -5.15 4.36 14.61
C LYS A 421 -6.34 3.51 14.16
N ALA A 422 -6.22 2.18 14.32
CA ALA A 422 -7.35 1.27 14.16
C ALA A 422 -8.41 1.57 15.22
N LEU A 423 -9.68 1.49 14.83
CA LEU A 423 -10.80 1.70 15.74
C LEU A 423 -11.18 0.41 16.48
N ASP A 424 -10.90 -0.75 15.90
CA ASP A 424 -10.97 -2.03 16.58
C ASP A 424 -9.59 -2.42 17.15
N LYS A 425 -9.58 -2.91 18.40
CA LYS A 425 -8.34 -3.30 19.08
C LYS A 425 -7.66 -4.52 18.44
N ARG A 426 -8.44 -5.39 17.80
CA ARG A 426 -7.94 -6.58 17.10
C ARG A 426 -7.07 -6.21 15.89
N ASP A 427 -7.32 -5.05 15.27
CA ASP A 427 -6.56 -4.53 14.13
C ASP A 427 -5.28 -3.79 14.50
N GLY A 428 -5.12 -3.50 15.78
CA GLY A 428 -3.97 -2.80 16.32
C GLY A 428 -4.35 -1.79 17.40
N GLN A 429 -3.54 -1.70 18.44
CA GLN A 429 -3.83 -0.84 19.60
C GLN A 429 -3.09 0.49 19.58
N LYS A 430 -1.98 0.56 18.84
CA LYS A 430 -1.06 1.70 18.86
C LYS A 430 -1.36 2.69 17.74
N LEU A 431 -1.12 3.96 18.02
CA LEU A 431 -1.01 4.97 16.98
C LEU A 431 0.18 4.63 16.08
N LYS A 432 -0.06 4.44 14.79
CA LYS A 432 0.96 4.14 13.79
C LYS A 432 1.32 5.39 13.01
N THR A 433 2.61 5.59 12.77
CA THR A 433 3.13 6.69 11.97
C THR A 433 3.76 6.13 10.70
N PHE A 434 3.40 6.72 9.57
CA PHE A 434 3.90 6.37 8.25
C PHE A 434 4.55 7.60 7.62
N ILE A 435 5.80 7.48 7.21
CA ILE A 435 6.53 8.52 6.50
C ILE A 435 6.83 7.99 5.11
N GLY A 436 6.45 8.72 4.08
CA GLY A 436 6.60 8.26 2.71
C GLY A 436 6.42 9.36 1.67
N PHE A 437 6.29 8.94 0.43
CA PHE A 437 6.06 9.82 -0.70
C PHE A 437 4.65 9.68 -1.23
N ASN A 438 4.13 10.77 -1.79
CA ASN A 438 2.80 10.93 -2.37
C ASN A 438 1.65 10.85 -1.35
N TYR A 439 0.45 11.14 -1.83
CA TYR A 439 -0.78 10.77 -1.14
C TYR A 439 -0.97 9.25 -1.19
N ILE A 440 -1.84 8.73 -0.32
CA ILE A 440 -2.17 7.30 -0.36
C ILE A 440 -2.85 6.92 -1.69
N PHE A 441 -3.56 7.89 -2.35
CA PHE A 441 -4.19 7.71 -3.65
C PHE A 441 -4.29 9.01 -4.45
#